data_4d7c6aeb58aa242f55cf5cbde9c57321
#
_entry.id   4d7c6aeb58aa242f55cf5cbde9c57321
#
_cell.length_a   1.000
_cell.length_b   1.000
_cell.length_c   1.000
_cell.angle_alpha   90.00
_cell.angle_beta   90.00
_cell.angle_gamma   90.00
#
_symmetry.space_group_name_H-M   'P 1'
#
loop_
_entity.id
_entity.type
_entity.pdbx_description
1 polymer ?
#
loop_
_entity_poly.entity_id
_entity_poly.type
_entity_poly.pdbx_seq_one_letter_code
_entity_poly.pdbx_strand_id
1 'polypeptide(L)'
;MTLSDMSALLGCLIGGGMGFYAMLRPSWASQIVRLQATPGLVEGKSEFRGTYGGLFFFSHALAAYAIASGLEGAALGAAILGAGWFGAGVGRVISIFLDRAWTGLNAFNVGFESVLGALLAAPLIVSHL
;
A
#
# COMPACT_ATOMS: atom_id res chain seq x y z
N MET A 1 11.22 -11.15 -17.60
CA MET A 1 11.01 -10.19 -16.49
C MET A 1 11.76 -8.91 -16.83
N THR A 2 11.05 -7.82 -16.96
CA THR A 2 11.57 -6.50 -17.34
C THR A 2 11.99 -5.70 -16.09
N LEU A 3 12.64 -4.55 -16.29
CA LEU A 3 12.97 -3.64 -15.18
C LEU A 3 11.69 -3.11 -14.48
N SER A 4 10.63 -2.85 -15.26
CA SER A 4 9.34 -2.44 -14.70
C SER A 4 8.67 -3.55 -13.89
N ASP A 5 8.81 -4.83 -14.28
CA ASP A 5 8.34 -5.94 -13.46
C ASP A 5 9.08 -6.01 -12.11
N MET A 6 10.41 -5.81 -12.14
CA MET A 6 11.21 -5.77 -10.91
C MET A 6 10.81 -4.62 -9.99
N SER A 7 10.49 -3.44 -10.55
CA SER A 7 10.00 -2.31 -9.75
C SER A 7 8.66 -2.62 -9.08
N ALA A 8 7.73 -3.25 -9.78
CA ALA A 8 6.46 -3.64 -9.22
C ALA A 8 6.60 -4.76 -8.16
N LEU A 9 7.51 -5.73 -8.36
CA LEU A 9 7.84 -6.72 -7.34
C LEU A 9 8.41 -6.09 -6.07
N LEU A 10 9.26 -5.06 -6.21
CA LEU A 10 9.74 -4.28 -5.07
C LEU A 10 8.59 -3.58 -4.34
N GLY A 11 7.66 -2.96 -5.08
CA GLY A 11 6.45 -2.36 -4.52
C GLY A 11 5.59 -3.39 -3.77
N CYS A 12 5.40 -4.58 -4.36
CA CYS A 12 4.68 -5.68 -3.72
C CYS A 12 5.39 -6.18 -2.44
N LEU A 13 6.71 -6.26 -2.45
CA LEU A 13 7.48 -6.68 -1.27
C LEU A 13 7.33 -5.68 -0.13
N ILE A 14 7.39 -4.38 -0.42
CA ILE A 14 7.23 -3.32 0.58
C ILE A 14 5.79 -3.35 1.14
N GLY A 15 4.77 -3.21 0.28
CA GLY A 15 3.38 -3.15 0.72
C GLY A 15 2.90 -4.47 1.36
N GLY A 16 3.27 -5.61 0.79
CA GLY A 16 2.99 -6.93 1.35
C GLY A 16 3.71 -7.18 2.67
N GLY A 17 4.97 -6.79 2.78
CA GLY A 17 5.75 -6.88 4.01
C GLY A 17 5.15 -6.05 5.16
N MET A 18 4.71 -4.83 4.86
CA MET A 18 3.98 -3.99 5.82
C MET A 18 2.68 -4.68 6.26
N GLY A 19 1.91 -5.24 5.31
CA GLY A 19 0.69 -5.99 5.61
C GLY A 19 0.95 -7.22 6.47
N PHE A 20 1.96 -8.02 6.14
CA PHE A 20 2.35 -9.18 6.94
C PHE A 20 2.71 -8.78 8.37
N TYR A 21 3.51 -7.74 8.53
CA TYR A 21 3.90 -7.27 9.86
C TYR A 21 2.72 -6.70 10.65
N ALA A 22 1.78 -6.01 10.00
CA ALA A 22 0.55 -5.52 10.62
C ALA A 22 -0.34 -6.66 11.14
N MET A 23 -0.42 -7.79 10.41
CA MET A 23 -1.12 -8.99 10.91
C MET A 23 -0.51 -9.52 12.21
N LEU A 24 0.82 -9.57 12.29
CA LEU A 24 1.52 -10.06 13.48
C LEU A 24 1.49 -9.05 14.63
N ARG A 25 1.62 -7.76 14.32
CA ARG A 25 1.77 -6.66 15.27
C ARG A 25 0.77 -5.53 15.00
N PRO A 26 -0.52 -5.71 15.35
CA PRO A 26 -1.54 -4.67 15.09
C PRO A 26 -1.26 -3.34 15.81
N SER A 27 -0.54 -3.37 16.94
CA SER A 27 -0.08 -2.16 17.62
C SER A 27 0.90 -1.32 16.78
N TRP A 28 1.73 -1.97 15.97
CA TRP A 28 2.60 -1.27 15.02
C TRP A 28 1.78 -0.57 13.93
N ALA A 29 0.80 -1.26 13.35
CA ALA A 29 -0.09 -0.66 12.36
C ALA A 29 -0.82 0.56 12.95
N SER A 30 -1.37 0.44 14.16
CA SER A 30 -2.00 1.53 14.91
C SER A 30 -1.08 2.76 15.03
N GLN A 31 0.19 2.55 15.36
CA GLN A 31 1.17 3.64 15.48
C GLN A 31 1.48 4.30 14.14
N ILE A 32 1.63 3.51 13.08
CA ILE A 32 1.95 4.03 11.73
C ILE A 32 0.81 4.88 11.19
N VAL A 33 -0.44 4.40 11.29
CA VAL A 33 -1.61 5.13 10.79
C VAL A 33 -2.15 6.18 11.76
N ARG A 34 -1.58 6.27 12.99
CA ARG A 34 -2.00 7.21 14.04
C ARG A 34 -3.46 7.05 14.47
N LEU A 35 -4.00 5.83 14.39
CA LEU A 35 -5.33 5.46 14.86
C LEU A 35 -5.20 4.50 16.04
N GLN A 36 -6.13 4.57 16.98
CA GLN A 36 -6.17 3.69 18.14
C GLN A 36 -7.48 2.88 18.15
N ALA A 37 -7.37 1.62 18.54
CA ALA A 37 -8.55 0.82 18.85
C ALA A 37 -9.25 1.41 20.07
N THR A 38 -10.58 1.46 20.06
CA THR A 38 -11.37 1.91 21.20
C THR A 38 -11.06 1.04 22.44
N PRO A 39 -10.69 1.63 23.57
CA PRO A 39 -10.41 0.87 24.77
C PRO A 39 -11.58 -0.04 25.17
N GLY A 40 -11.27 -1.29 25.50
CA GLY A 40 -12.28 -2.28 25.89
C GLY A 40 -12.92 -3.05 24.73
N LEU A 41 -12.73 -2.62 23.46
CA LEU A 41 -13.24 -3.32 22.28
C LEU A 41 -12.11 -4.10 21.58
N VAL A 42 -12.21 -5.42 21.59
CA VAL A 42 -11.22 -6.31 20.97
C VAL A 42 -11.26 -6.26 19.43
N GLU A 43 -12.39 -5.88 18.89
CA GLU A 43 -12.67 -5.76 17.46
C GLU A 43 -11.70 -4.77 16.77
N GLY A 44 -11.29 -3.71 17.47
CA GLY A 44 -10.33 -2.76 16.92
C GLY A 44 -8.97 -3.38 16.55
N LYS A 45 -8.52 -4.41 17.29
CA LYS A 45 -7.33 -5.18 16.92
C LYS A 45 -7.58 -6.06 15.69
N SER A 46 -8.79 -6.60 15.57
CA SER A 46 -9.22 -7.37 14.41
C SER A 46 -9.20 -6.51 13.15
N GLU A 47 -9.69 -5.26 13.22
CA GLU A 47 -9.65 -4.31 12.11
C GLU A 47 -8.22 -4.03 11.64
N PHE A 48 -7.29 -3.81 12.55
CA PHE A 48 -5.88 -3.63 12.17
C PHE A 48 -5.30 -4.87 11.50
N ARG A 49 -5.61 -6.08 11.98
CA ARG A 49 -5.15 -7.32 11.35
C ARG A 49 -5.80 -7.57 10.01
N GLY A 50 -7.09 -7.29 9.86
CA GLY A 50 -7.86 -7.50 8.63
C GLY A 50 -7.49 -6.45 7.57
N THR A 51 -7.74 -5.19 7.88
CA THR A 51 -7.64 -4.09 6.91
C THR A 51 -6.20 -3.72 6.60
N TYR A 52 -5.38 -3.45 7.62
CA TYR A 52 -3.97 -3.06 7.41
C TYR A 52 -3.02 -4.26 7.29
N GLY A 53 -3.48 -5.44 7.70
CA GLY A 53 -2.71 -6.68 7.60
C GLY A 53 -3.10 -7.51 6.39
N GLY A 54 -4.17 -8.29 6.53
CA GLY A 54 -4.58 -9.30 5.55
C GLY A 54 -4.85 -8.72 4.16
N LEU A 55 -5.63 -7.64 4.07
CA LEU A 55 -5.94 -7.00 2.79
C LEU A 55 -4.66 -6.58 2.05
N PHE A 56 -3.72 -5.92 2.75
CA PHE A 56 -2.45 -5.51 2.14
C PHE A 56 -1.58 -6.70 1.77
N PHE A 57 -1.39 -7.65 2.70
CA PHE A 57 -0.52 -8.79 2.43
C PHE A 57 -1.00 -9.63 1.25
N PHE A 58 -2.24 -10.09 1.28
CA PHE A 58 -2.73 -11.01 0.24
C PHE A 58 -2.87 -10.35 -1.12
N SER A 59 -3.28 -9.09 -1.19
CA SER A 59 -3.37 -8.37 -2.47
C SER A 59 -1.99 -8.18 -3.12
N HIS A 60 -0.98 -7.78 -2.34
CA HIS A 60 0.38 -7.62 -2.84
C HIS A 60 1.04 -8.96 -3.15
N ALA A 61 0.81 -10.00 -2.35
CA ALA A 61 1.32 -11.34 -2.61
C ALA A 61 0.75 -11.93 -3.92
N LEU A 62 -0.55 -11.74 -4.16
CA LEU A 62 -1.18 -12.17 -5.41
C LEU A 62 -0.63 -11.39 -6.62
N ALA A 63 -0.45 -10.07 -6.51
CA ALA A 63 0.13 -9.27 -7.57
C ALA A 63 1.58 -9.67 -7.86
N ALA A 64 2.39 -9.91 -6.83
CA ALA A 64 3.75 -10.41 -6.98
C ALA A 64 3.79 -11.77 -7.68
N TYR A 65 2.93 -12.69 -7.28
CA TYR A 65 2.81 -14.00 -7.92
C TYR A 65 2.42 -13.86 -9.40
N ALA A 66 1.43 -13.02 -9.72
CA ALA A 66 0.97 -12.81 -11.09
C ALA A 66 2.10 -12.26 -11.99
N ILE A 67 2.87 -11.26 -11.50
CA ILE A 67 4.00 -10.70 -12.23
C ILE A 67 5.10 -11.75 -12.42
N ALA A 68 5.50 -12.43 -11.34
CA ALA A 68 6.58 -13.40 -11.39
C ALA A 68 6.26 -14.60 -12.29
N SER A 69 4.98 -14.97 -12.38
CA SER A 69 4.48 -16.06 -13.23
C SER A 69 4.13 -15.63 -14.66
N GLY A 70 4.23 -14.33 -15.00
CA GLY A 70 3.89 -13.81 -16.32
C GLY A 70 2.41 -13.97 -16.68
N LEU A 71 1.51 -13.90 -15.70
CA LEU A 71 0.07 -14.06 -15.95
C LEU A 71 -0.47 -12.89 -16.76
N GLU A 72 -1.41 -13.18 -17.65
CA GLU A 72 -2.16 -12.14 -18.36
C GLU A 72 -2.86 -11.21 -17.37
N GLY A 73 -2.80 -9.91 -17.61
CA GLY A 73 -3.37 -8.89 -16.72
C GLY A 73 -2.56 -8.57 -15.45
N ALA A 74 -1.40 -9.22 -15.23
CA ALA A 74 -0.56 -8.97 -14.06
C ALA A 74 -0.18 -7.49 -13.91
N ALA A 75 0.18 -6.83 -15.02
CA ALA A 75 0.50 -5.39 -15.03
C ALA A 75 -0.68 -4.52 -14.58
N LEU A 76 -1.89 -4.85 -15.04
CA LEU A 76 -3.12 -4.16 -14.61
C LEU A 76 -3.41 -4.40 -13.12
N GLY A 77 -3.28 -5.63 -12.65
CA GLY A 77 -3.45 -5.97 -11.24
C GLY A 77 -2.53 -5.18 -10.32
N ALA A 78 -1.25 -5.09 -10.68
CA ALA A 78 -0.27 -4.28 -9.94
C ALA A 78 -0.60 -2.78 -10.01
N ALA A 79 -1.03 -2.27 -11.17
CA ALA A 79 -1.41 -0.88 -11.34
C ALA A 79 -2.66 -0.50 -10.52
N ILE A 80 -3.61 -1.42 -10.35
CA ILE A 80 -4.78 -1.21 -9.45
C ILE A 80 -4.31 -1.01 -8.01
N LEU A 81 -3.37 -1.81 -7.51
CA LEU A 81 -2.77 -1.60 -6.20
C LEU A 81 -2.01 -0.26 -6.15
N GLY A 82 -1.28 0.07 -7.21
CA GLY A 82 -0.59 1.35 -7.35
C GLY A 82 -1.54 2.54 -7.26
N ALA A 83 -2.70 2.45 -7.91
CA ALA A 83 -3.74 3.47 -7.81
C ALA A 83 -4.29 3.61 -6.39
N GLY A 84 -4.41 2.52 -5.64
CA GLY A 84 -4.80 2.55 -4.22
C GLY A 84 -3.79 3.32 -3.36
N TRP A 85 -2.50 3.05 -3.53
CA TRP A 85 -1.44 3.78 -2.83
C TRP A 85 -1.42 5.26 -3.21
N PHE A 86 -1.52 5.56 -4.50
CA PHE A 86 -1.58 6.93 -4.99
C PHE A 86 -2.80 7.68 -4.44
N GLY A 87 -3.96 7.00 -4.39
CA GLY A 87 -5.19 7.53 -3.80
C GLY A 87 -5.04 7.86 -2.32
N ALA A 88 -4.30 7.06 -1.55
CA ALA A 88 -3.98 7.38 -0.16
C ALA A 88 -3.17 8.69 -0.07
N GLY A 89 -2.16 8.87 -0.91
CA GLY A 89 -1.39 10.11 -1.03
C GLY A 89 -2.26 11.32 -1.35
N VAL A 90 -3.17 11.18 -2.33
CA VAL A 90 -4.14 12.22 -2.68
C VAL A 90 -5.03 12.59 -1.49
N GLY A 91 -5.56 11.59 -0.76
CA GLY A 91 -6.35 11.81 0.45
C GLY A 91 -5.59 12.62 1.51
N ARG A 92 -4.29 12.35 1.69
CA ARG A 92 -3.45 13.14 2.61
C ARG A 92 -3.24 14.57 2.13
N VAL A 93 -3.05 14.77 0.82
CA VAL A 93 -2.96 16.13 0.25
C VAL A 93 -4.23 16.90 0.52
N ILE A 94 -5.40 16.29 0.31
CA ILE A 94 -6.69 16.90 0.62
C ILE A 94 -6.77 17.29 2.10
N SER A 95 -6.39 16.38 3.02
CA SER A 95 -6.40 16.64 4.47
C SER A 95 -5.42 17.74 4.87
N ILE A 96 -4.26 17.84 4.21
CA ILE A 96 -3.31 18.94 4.45
C ILE A 96 -3.98 20.29 4.25
N PHE A 97 -4.81 20.43 3.20
CA PHE A 97 -5.49 21.70 2.89
C PHE A 97 -6.78 21.90 3.68
N LEU A 98 -7.64 20.89 3.78
CA LEU A 98 -8.95 21.02 4.40
C LEU A 98 -8.87 20.96 5.93
N ASP A 99 -8.04 20.07 6.48
CA ASP A 99 -7.94 19.82 7.92
C ASP A 99 -6.74 20.54 8.55
N ARG A 100 -5.98 21.30 7.74
CA ARG A 100 -4.71 21.95 8.15
C ARG A 100 -3.70 20.94 8.71
N ALA A 101 -3.71 19.71 8.19
CA ALA A 101 -2.90 18.61 8.68
C ALA A 101 -1.46 18.61 8.12
N TRP A 102 -0.86 19.78 7.98
CA TRP A 102 0.53 19.92 7.54
C TRP A 102 1.49 19.48 8.64
N THR A 103 2.02 18.26 8.49
CA THR A 103 3.01 17.68 9.38
C THR A 103 4.11 17.00 8.56
N GLY A 104 5.32 16.86 9.13
CA GLY A 104 6.42 16.15 8.48
C GLY A 104 6.05 14.70 8.15
N LEU A 105 5.21 14.05 9.00
CA LEU A 105 4.72 12.70 8.74
C LEU A 105 3.80 12.64 7.52
N ASN A 106 2.84 13.56 7.39
CA ASN A 106 1.94 13.59 6.25
C ASN A 106 2.71 13.90 4.95
N ALA A 107 3.65 14.83 4.97
CA ALA A 107 4.50 15.11 3.82
C ALA A 107 5.34 13.89 3.39
N PHE A 108 5.95 13.21 4.36
CA PHE A 108 6.68 11.96 4.10
C PHE A 108 5.77 10.88 3.50
N ASN A 109 4.58 10.68 4.07
CA ASN A 109 3.65 9.64 3.59
C ASN A 109 3.13 9.95 2.19
N VAL A 110 2.85 11.21 1.84
CA VAL A 110 2.49 11.59 0.46
C VAL A 110 3.59 11.15 -0.51
N GLY A 111 4.86 11.45 -0.21
CA GLY A 111 5.98 11.01 -1.02
C GLY A 111 6.11 9.49 -1.11
N PHE A 112 6.06 8.80 0.03
CA PHE A 112 6.15 7.35 0.12
C PHE A 112 5.04 6.65 -0.67
N GLU A 113 3.79 7.05 -0.47
CA GLU A 113 2.62 6.47 -1.14
C GLU A 113 2.64 6.75 -2.66
N SER A 114 3.11 7.92 -3.08
CA SER A 114 3.28 8.25 -4.50
C SER A 114 4.36 7.40 -5.15
N VAL A 115 5.51 7.23 -4.52
CA VAL A 115 6.60 6.39 -5.03
C VAL A 115 6.15 4.93 -5.11
N LEU A 116 5.51 4.42 -4.07
CA LEU A 116 5.04 3.04 -4.05
C LEU A 116 3.98 2.80 -5.13
N GLY A 117 3.05 3.76 -5.31
CA GLY A 117 2.08 3.74 -6.39
C GLY A 117 2.74 3.70 -7.77
N ALA A 118 3.76 4.52 -8.00
CA ALA A 118 4.50 4.55 -9.26
C ALA A 118 5.26 3.24 -9.54
N LEU A 119 5.91 2.66 -8.53
CA LEU A 119 6.59 1.36 -8.65
C LEU A 119 5.64 0.26 -9.10
N LEU A 120 4.47 0.18 -8.48
CA LEU A 120 3.44 -0.81 -8.79
C LEU A 120 2.80 -0.60 -10.17
N ALA A 121 2.63 0.65 -10.60
CA ALA A 121 2.02 0.96 -11.90
C ALA A 121 3.01 0.87 -13.08
N ALA A 122 4.31 0.81 -12.82
CA ALA A 122 5.34 0.87 -13.86
C ALA A 122 5.18 -0.16 -14.99
N PRO A 123 4.84 -1.44 -14.75
CA PRO A 123 4.66 -2.40 -15.85
C PRO A 123 3.55 -1.99 -16.82
N LEU A 124 2.43 -1.49 -16.31
CA LEU A 124 1.31 -1.05 -17.13
C LEU A 124 1.67 0.19 -17.93
N ILE A 125 2.32 1.18 -17.30
CA ILE A 125 2.71 2.43 -17.95
C ILE A 125 3.71 2.14 -19.08
N VAL A 126 4.74 1.35 -18.82
CA VAL A 126 5.78 1.04 -19.81
C VAL A 126 5.24 0.21 -20.97
N SER A 127 4.24 -0.65 -20.77
CA SER A 127 3.63 -1.44 -21.85
C SER A 127 2.80 -0.61 -22.83
N HIS A 128 2.50 0.64 -22.51
CA HIS A 128 1.73 1.55 -23.36
C HIS A 128 2.56 2.74 -23.91
N LEU A 129 3.88 2.74 -23.67
CA LEU A 129 4.83 3.69 -24.26
C LEU A 129 5.54 3.08 -25.48
#